data_21f62db77bc815ce347a10e6aeafde2e
#
_entry.id   21f62db77bc815ce347a10e6aeafde2e
#
_cell.length_a   1.000
_cell.length_b   1.000
_cell.length_c   1.000
_cell.angle_alpha   90.00
_cell.angle_beta   90.00
_cell.angle_gamma   90.00
#
_symmetry.space_group_name_H-M   'P 1'
#
loop_
_entity.id
_entity.type
_entity.pdbx_description
1 polymer ?
#
loop_
_entity_poly.entity_id
_entity_poly.type
_entity_poly.pdbx_seq_one_letter_code
_entity_poly.pdbx_strand_id
1 'polypeptide(L)'
;MSYFPGMQKGNLDSIKADEHGKIKKETVALQGVSVTRVTFGVGAKWSNDLKEYAGTNSCQLPHVALVLSGTLRVVMDDGSRQDFSKNDVMLLPPGHDAWSVGNEPCVFVEFSRGNDYYTDDHSHSHSH
;
A
#
# COMPACT_ATOMS: atom_id res chain seq x y z
N MET A 1 -15.11 -27.12 1.32
CA MET A 1 -14.80 -27.21 2.74
C MET A 1 -13.97 -26.04 3.19
N SER A 2 -14.36 -25.49 4.29
CA SER A 2 -13.61 -24.39 4.85
C SER A 2 -12.45 -24.93 5.67
N TYR A 3 -11.29 -24.36 5.49
CA TYR A 3 -10.12 -24.75 6.24
C TYR A 3 -9.51 -23.53 6.89
N PHE A 4 -9.35 -23.58 8.20
CA PHE A 4 -8.75 -22.48 8.93
C PHE A 4 -7.38 -22.92 9.45
N PRO A 5 -6.34 -22.20 9.12
CA PRO A 5 -5.05 -22.43 9.75
C PRO A 5 -5.17 -22.08 11.23
N GLY A 6 -4.27 -22.52 12.04
CA GLY A 6 -4.21 -22.06 13.42
C GLY A 6 -3.90 -20.57 13.47
N MET A 7 -3.80 -20.05 14.68
CA MET A 7 -3.37 -18.67 14.87
C MET A 7 -2.01 -18.45 14.24
N GLN A 8 -1.85 -17.30 13.59
CA GLN A 8 -0.60 -16.91 12.98
C GLN A 8 -0.20 -15.55 13.51
N LYS A 9 1.09 -15.31 13.56
CA LYS A 9 1.62 -14.06 14.09
C LYS A 9 2.84 -13.65 13.29
N GLY A 10 2.89 -12.39 12.95
CA GLY A 10 4.10 -11.77 12.44
C GLY A 10 4.31 -10.44 13.14
N ASN A 11 5.46 -9.85 12.94
CA ASN A 11 5.78 -8.57 13.56
C ASN A 11 6.53 -7.73 12.53
N LEU A 12 5.98 -6.55 12.22
CA LEU A 12 6.57 -5.69 11.20
C LEU A 12 7.96 -5.20 11.59
N ASP A 13 8.22 -5.06 12.89
CA ASP A 13 9.54 -4.63 13.35
C ASP A 13 10.62 -5.71 13.19
N SER A 14 10.19 -6.95 12.98
CA SER A 14 11.13 -8.06 12.79
C SER A 14 11.45 -8.30 11.32
N ILE A 15 10.84 -7.54 10.42
CA ILE A 15 11.01 -7.72 8.98
C ILE A 15 12.06 -6.74 8.47
N LYS A 16 12.96 -7.24 7.63
CA LYS A 16 13.92 -6.37 6.98
C LYS A 16 13.18 -5.50 5.97
N ALA A 17 13.42 -4.19 6.05
CA ALA A 17 12.76 -3.24 5.17
C ALA A 17 13.24 -3.41 3.73
N ASP A 18 12.32 -3.28 2.79
CA ASP A 18 12.60 -3.20 1.37
C ASP A 18 12.58 -1.71 1.02
N GLU A 19 13.73 -1.16 0.63
CA GLU A 19 13.87 0.28 0.45
C GLU A 19 14.05 0.65 -1.00
N HIS A 20 13.30 1.64 -1.45
CA HIS A 20 13.41 2.20 -2.78
C HIS A 20 13.42 3.72 -2.65
N GLY A 21 14.61 4.33 -2.81
CA GLY A 21 14.74 5.77 -2.59
C GLY A 21 14.33 6.13 -1.17
N LYS A 22 13.40 7.05 -1.05
CA LYS A 22 12.93 7.54 0.25
C LYS A 22 11.69 6.80 0.75
N ILE A 23 11.34 5.69 0.13
CA ILE A 23 10.18 4.88 0.51
C ILE A 23 10.68 3.53 0.99
N LYS A 24 10.17 3.07 2.13
CA LYS A 24 10.51 1.74 2.60
C LYS A 24 9.25 0.98 3.00
N LYS A 25 9.32 -0.35 2.91
CA LYS A 25 8.20 -1.24 3.17
C LYS A 25 8.65 -2.42 3.99
N GLU A 26 7.84 -2.80 4.98
CA GLU A 26 7.98 -4.07 5.68
C GLU A 26 6.68 -4.83 5.52
N THR A 27 6.76 -6.08 5.12
CA THR A 27 5.56 -6.88 4.86
C THR A 27 5.57 -8.15 5.72
N VAL A 28 4.46 -8.37 6.41
CA VAL A 28 4.17 -9.64 7.07
C VAL A 28 3.13 -10.35 6.22
N ALA A 29 3.46 -11.55 5.76
CA ALA A 29 2.55 -12.36 4.98
C ALA A 29 1.99 -13.46 5.87
N LEU A 30 0.68 -13.46 6.04
CA LEU A 30 -0.04 -14.52 6.73
C LEU A 30 -0.85 -15.27 5.69
N GLN A 31 -1.44 -16.38 6.09
CA GLN A 31 -2.22 -17.15 5.13
C GLN A 31 -3.44 -16.35 4.70
N GLY A 32 -3.48 -16.01 3.43
CA GLY A 32 -4.62 -15.31 2.84
C GLY A 32 -4.61 -13.80 2.98
N VAL A 33 -3.65 -13.24 3.72
CA VAL A 33 -3.61 -11.78 3.87
C VAL A 33 -2.17 -11.34 4.10
N SER A 34 -1.83 -10.19 3.53
CA SER A 34 -0.55 -9.55 3.78
C SER A 34 -0.78 -8.18 4.38
N VAL A 35 0.10 -7.79 5.29
CA VAL A 35 0.05 -6.48 5.94
C VAL A 35 1.41 -5.82 5.69
N THR A 36 1.39 -4.63 5.10
CA THR A 36 2.60 -3.92 4.75
C THR A 36 2.61 -2.55 5.41
N ARG A 37 3.66 -2.28 6.18
CA ARG A 37 3.87 -0.93 6.69
C ARG A 37 4.73 -0.19 5.68
N VAL A 38 4.24 0.95 5.22
CA VAL A 38 4.91 1.77 4.22
C VAL A 38 5.29 3.08 4.87
N THR A 39 6.54 3.48 4.68
CA THR A 39 7.03 4.78 5.16
C THR A 39 7.48 5.60 3.97
N PHE A 40 6.82 6.74 3.78
CA PHE A 40 7.30 7.76 2.85
C PHE A 40 8.11 8.74 3.67
N GLY A 41 9.41 8.71 3.50
CA GLY A 41 10.28 9.66 4.18
C GLY A 41 9.97 11.09 3.77
N VAL A 42 10.57 12.05 4.47
CA VAL A 42 10.37 13.46 4.12
C VAL A 42 10.83 13.69 2.70
N GLY A 43 9.94 14.28 1.88
CA GLY A 43 10.24 14.52 0.47
C GLY A 43 10.06 13.32 -0.44
N ALA A 44 9.61 12.18 0.08
CA ALA A 44 9.39 11.00 -0.74
C ALA A 44 8.19 11.19 -1.66
N LYS A 45 8.31 10.68 -2.88
CA LYS A 45 7.25 10.74 -3.87
C LYS A 45 7.29 9.46 -4.68
N TRP A 46 6.13 8.82 -4.88
CA TRP A 46 6.07 7.55 -5.59
C TRP A 46 6.71 7.63 -6.98
N SER A 47 6.41 8.70 -7.72
CA SER A 47 6.93 8.83 -9.08
C SER A 47 8.43 9.05 -9.13
N ASN A 48 9.06 9.50 -8.03
CA ASN A 48 10.51 9.64 -7.96
C ASN A 48 11.18 8.38 -7.43
N ASP A 49 10.56 7.73 -6.45
CA ASP A 49 11.23 6.69 -5.66
C ASP A 49 10.82 5.27 -6.06
N LEU A 50 9.61 5.09 -6.61
CA LEU A 50 9.12 3.77 -6.97
C LEU A 50 8.72 3.61 -8.44
N LYS A 51 8.51 4.70 -9.16
CA LYS A 51 7.99 4.63 -10.51
C LYS A 51 8.84 3.77 -11.44
N GLU A 52 10.15 3.96 -11.41
CA GLU A 52 11.03 3.16 -12.27
C GLU A 52 10.97 1.69 -11.91
N TYR A 53 10.89 1.41 -10.61
CA TYR A 53 10.79 0.05 -10.14
C TYR A 53 9.48 -0.59 -10.61
N ALA A 54 8.38 0.16 -10.54
CA ALA A 54 7.08 -0.33 -10.96
C ALA A 54 6.88 -0.34 -12.47
N GLY A 55 7.65 0.49 -13.21
CA GLY A 55 7.56 0.51 -14.65
C GLY A 55 6.34 1.23 -15.22
N THR A 56 5.65 2.02 -14.42
CA THR A 56 4.47 2.76 -14.88
C THR A 56 4.56 4.22 -14.48
N ASN A 57 3.71 5.05 -15.09
CA ASN A 57 3.69 6.48 -14.78
C ASN A 57 2.98 6.78 -13.47
N SER A 58 2.12 5.90 -13.02
CA SER A 58 1.42 6.04 -11.75
C SER A 58 1.22 4.66 -11.17
N CYS A 59 0.90 4.60 -9.87
CA CYS A 59 0.70 3.31 -9.21
C CYS A 59 -0.56 2.66 -9.74
N GLN A 60 -0.45 1.42 -10.19
CA GLN A 60 -1.56 0.69 -10.82
C GLN A 60 -2.20 -0.33 -9.87
N LEU A 61 -1.74 -0.42 -8.63
CA LEU A 61 -2.30 -1.35 -7.66
C LEU A 61 -3.28 -0.61 -6.75
N PRO A 62 -4.47 -1.17 -6.50
CA PRO A 62 -5.36 -0.58 -5.52
C PRO A 62 -4.82 -0.77 -4.12
N HIS A 63 -5.09 0.20 -3.26
CA HIS A 63 -4.61 0.18 -1.88
C HIS A 63 -5.74 0.45 -0.92
N VAL A 64 -5.79 -0.33 0.15
CA VAL A 64 -6.63 -0.04 1.31
C VAL A 64 -5.67 0.09 2.48
N ALA A 65 -5.67 1.22 3.15
CA ALA A 65 -4.66 1.49 4.16
C ALA A 65 -5.17 2.41 5.25
N LEU A 66 -4.50 2.32 6.39
CA LEU A 66 -4.74 3.19 7.54
C LEU A 66 -3.49 4.04 7.77
N VAL A 67 -3.64 5.34 7.80
CA VAL A 67 -2.51 6.25 8.06
C VAL A 67 -2.26 6.29 9.56
N LEU A 68 -1.02 6.06 9.96
CA LEU A 68 -0.61 6.08 11.36
C LEU A 68 -0.02 7.42 11.76
N SER A 69 0.71 8.08 10.87
CA SER A 69 1.34 9.36 11.16
C SER A 69 1.68 10.08 9.87
N GLY A 70 1.86 11.39 9.96
CA GLY A 70 2.19 12.22 8.81
C GLY A 70 1.01 12.44 7.90
N THR A 71 1.26 12.97 6.71
CA THR A 71 0.23 13.25 5.72
C THR A 71 0.70 12.80 4.35
N LEU A 72 -0.15 12.04 3.68
CA LEU A 72 0.10 11.60 2.31
C LEU A 72 -0.84 12.36 1.38
N ARG A 73 -0.28 13.01 0.37
CA ARG A 73 -1.08 13.64 -0.67
C ARG A 73 -1.14 12.71 -1.87
N VAL A 74 -2.34 12.45 -2.34
CA VAL A 74 -2.57 11.55 -3.46
C VAL A 74 -3.20 12.34 -4.59
N VAL A 75 -2.67 12.15 -5.81
CA VAL A 75 -3.21 12.77 -7.02
C VAL A 75 -3.52 11.64 -8.00
N MET A 76 -4.76 11.60 -8.44
CA MET A 76 -5.19 10.63 -9.42
C MET A 76 -4.80 11.07 -10.83
N ASP A 77 -4.81 10.13 -11.78
CA ASP A 77 -4.50 10.44 -13.17
C ASP A 77 -5.44 11.46 -13.77
N ASP A 78 -6.67 11.57 -13.25
CA ASP A 78 -7.64 12.56 -13.73
C ASP A 78 -7.44 13.94 -13.10
N GLY A 79 -6.42 14.10 -12.25
CA GLY A 79 -6.11 15.36 -11.61
C GLY A 79 -6.76 15.57 -10.25
N SER A 80 -7.66 14.71 -9.84
CA SER A 80 -8.25 14.84 -8.51
C SER A 80 -7.19 14.57 -7.44
N ARG A 81 -7.35 15.22 -6.29
CA ARG A 81 -6.33 15.23 -5.25
C ARG A 81 -6.97 15.19 -3.87
N GLN A 82 -6.31 14.50 -2.95
CA GLN A 82 -6.77 14.45 -1.57
C GLN A 82 -5.60 14.16 -0.64
N ASP A 83 -5.66 14.71 0.57
CA ASP A 83 -4.68 14.45 1.61
C ASP A 83 -5.26 13.50 2.64
N PHE A 84 -4.43 12.57 3.11
CA PHE A 84 -4.79 11.61 4.14
C PHE A 84 -3.81 11.76 5.28
N SER A 85 -4.34 11.91 6.49
CA SER A 85 -3.54 12.14 7.68
C SER A 85 -3.85 11.08 8.74
N LYS A 86 -3.24 11.20 9.90
CA LYS A 86 -3.36 10.22 10.99
C LYS A 86 -4.82 9.80 11.19
N ASN A 87 -5.03 8.50 11.22
CA ASN A 87 -6.32 7.84 11.44
C ASN A 87 -7.26 7.88 10.24
N ASP A 88 -6.86 8.49 9.13
CA ASP A 88 -7.65 8.37 7.90
C ASP A 88 -7.49 6.98 7.31
N VAL A 89 -8.58 6.45 6.78
CA VAL A 89 -8.57 5.19 6.05
C VAL A 89 -8.68 5.53 4.58
N MET A 90 -7.76 4.98 3.78
CA MET A 90 -7.67 5.25 2.36
C MET A 90 -8.19 4.08 1.55
N LEU A 91 -8.96 4.37 0.52
CA LEU A 91 -9.18 3.42 -0.56
C LEU A 91 -8.67 4.12 -1.82
N LEU A 92 -7.56 3.62 -2.35
CA LEU A 92 -6.90 4.24 -3.49
C LEU A 92 -7.02 3.32 -4.69
N PRO A 93 -7.87 3.66 -5.67
CA PRO A 93 -7.93 2.85 -6.89
C PRO A 93 -6.65 3.03 -7.70
N PRO A 94 -6.41 2.17 -8.70
CA PRO A 94 -5.24 2.32 -9.54
C PRO A 94 -5.20 3.68 -10.24
N GLY A 95 -4.01 4.10 -10.65
CA GLY A 95 -3.85 5.32 -11.41
C GLY A 95 -3.64 6.56 -10.54
N HIS A 96 -2.70 6.48 -9.61
CA HIS A 96 -2.42 7.61 -8.73
C HIS A 96 -0.93 7.79 -8.52
N ASP A 97 -0.54 8.99 -8.14
CA ASP A 97 0.77 9.31 -7.58
C ASP A 97 0.57 9.76 -6.14
N ALA A 98 1.61 9.68 -5.33
CA ALA A 98 1.50 10.03 -3.92
C ALA A 98 2.82 10.54 -3.39
N TRP A 99 2.76 11.47 -2.44
CA TRP A 99 3.97 11.95 -1.77
C TRP A 99 3.65 12.40 -0.35
N SER A 100 4.70 12.41 0.49
CA SER A 100 4.58 12.92 1.85
C SER A 100 4.58 14.44 1.82
N VAL A 101 3.77 15.03 2.71
CA VAL A 101 3.62 16.48 2.79
C VAL A 101 4.20 16.96 4.11
N GLY A 102 4.91 18.08 4.08
CA GLY A 102 5.42 18.68 5.31
C GLY A 102 6.77 18.13 5.71
N ASN A 103 7.08 18.23 6.98
CA ASN A 103 8.41 17.97 7.51
C ASN A 103 8.52 16.66 8.28
N GLU A 104 7.53 15.78 8.17
CA GLU A 104 7.61 14.50 8.83
C GLU A 104 7.25 13.39 7.87
N PRO A 105 7.77 12.18 8.11
CA PRO A 105 7.44 11.04 7.26
C PRO A 105 5.96 10.70 7.37
N CYS A 106 5.41 10.12 6.32
CA CYS A 106 4.08 9.53 6.38
C CYS A 106 4.22 8.03 6.52
N VAL A 107 3.57 7.47 7.52
CA VAL A 107 3.57 6.03 7.78
C VAL A 107 2.14 5.53 7.67
N PHE A 108 1.93 4.51 6.88
CA PHE A 108 0.61 3.88 6.79
C PHE A 108 0.76 2.38 6.66
N VAL A 109 -0.32 1.66 6.95
CA VAL A 109 -0.36 0.21 6.89
C VAL A 109 -1.37 -0.20 5.85
N GLU A 110 -0.91 -0.96 4.85
CA GLU A 110 -1.76 -1.47 3.78
C GLU A 110 -2.14 -2.90 4.07
N PHE A 111 -3.33 -3.26 3.64
CA PHE A 111 -3.86 -4.62 3.77
C PHE A 111 -4.16 -5.15 2.38
N SER A 112 -3.73 -6.39 2.11
CA SER A 112 -4.11 -7.05 0.87
C SER A 112 -4.43 -8.51 1.16
N ARG A 113 -5.29 -9.09 0.35
CA ARG A 113 -5.72 -10.47 0.52
C ARG A 113 -4.99 -11.41 -0.42
N GLY A 114 -3.78 -11.00 -0.80
CA GLY A 114 -3.00 -11.80 -1.71
C GLY A 114 -3.64 -11.83 -3.09
N ASN A 115 -3.38 -12.89 -3.83
CA ASN A 115 -3.88 -12.98 -5.19
C ASN A 115 -5.39 -13.05 -5.26
N ASP A 116 -6.01 -13.64 -4.27
CA ASP A 116 -7.47 -13.80 -4.28
C ASP A 116 -8.20 -12.47 -4.23
N TYR A 117 -7.55 -11.47 -3.69
CA TYR A 117 -8.16 -10.16 -3.56
C TYR A 117 -8.54 -9.56 -4.93
N TYR A 118 -7.75 -9.88 -5.95
CA TYR A 118 -7.94 -9.28 -7.26
C TYR A 118 -8.54 -10.23 -8.28
N THR A 119 -8.61 -11.53 -7.99
CA THR A 119 -9.01 -12.51 -8.99
C THR A 119 -10.43 -12.98 -8.81
N ASP A 120 -11.24 -12.58 -8.12
CA ASP A 120 -12.58 -13.06 -7.89
C ASP A 120 -13.61 -12.98 -8.91
N ASP A 121 -13.00 -13.23 -9.13
CA ASP A 121 -13.48 -13.25 -9.78
C ASP A 121 -13.57 -13.53 -10.62
N HIS A 122 -13.29 -13.93 -10.49
CA HIS A 122 -13.11 -14.37 -11.23
C HIS A 122 -13.04 -15.03 -11.74
N SER A 123 -13.10 -15.35 -11.45
CA SER A 123 -12.95 -15.94 -11.87
C SER A 123 -13.35 -16.34 -12.32
N HIS A 124 -13.60 -16.43 -11.86
CA HIS A 124 -13.82 -16.44 -12.13
C HIS A 124 -14.10 -16.35 -12.69
N SER A 125 -14.37 -16.55 -12.46
CA SER A 125 -14.45 -16.25 -12.91
C SER A 125 -14.67 -16.08 -13.43
N HIS A 126 -15.01 -16.41 -13.33
CA HIS A 126 -15.11 -15.93 -13.64
C HIS A 126 -15.24 -15.70 -14.04
N SER A 127 -15.32 -16.15 -13.87
CA SER A 127 -15.33 -15.72 -14.03
C SER A 127 -15.57 -15.42 -14.23
N HIS A 128 -15.88 -15.80 -14.03
CA HIS A 128 -16.02 -15.21 -13.85
C HIS A 128 -16.16 -14.93 -14.03
#